data_193cb377474a0a8fc4c6c04b0da6ccfa
#
_entry.id   193cb377474a0a8fc4c6c04b0da6ccfa
#
_cell.length_a   1.000
_cell.length_b   1.000
_cell.length_c   1.000
_cell.angle_alpha   90.00
_cell.angle_beta   90.00
_cell.angle_gamma   90.00
#
_symmetry.space_group_name_H-M   'P 1'
#
loop_
_entity.id
_entity.type
_entity.pdbx_description
1 polymer ?
#
loop_
_entity_poly.entity_id
_entity_poly.type
_entity_poly.pdbx_seq_one_letter_code
_entity_poly.pdbx_strand_id
1 'polypeptide(L)'
;MSYTYLIADVRTGAIVDELPLTQVTFDSKLNETGSLRAQLQVTDPQVSVRDPRALTEPGRTALYVDRDGTLVWGGIIWTTRYDVSTGVLEIGASDFLSYLEHRYVLDYPVSKPVPNTPPVAFTGVDQVDIARELVRLTQSHPGGDIGLRVLGPAASGVPRTVSYAPSELKPVADALRDLANAEHGFDFVVDVRYGSDGRPQRTLRIGHPALGQPGAPYVWEFGANLVRFVWPLDGSTMATRVFAQGAAGDSSSVMALAQEDEAIRLGWPLLEATSSQLDTANQDLLDAWAAGSLAAQRRPVALPEITVRADLDPLVGTYSVGDTARVVVDDLFFPHRQLDVTMRILSLEVTPGDQGEEEVKLTVASVEESS
;
A
#
# COMPACT_ATOMS: atom_id res chain seq x y z
N MET A 1 -23.17 14.83 -0.66
CA MET A 1 -21.71 14.85 -0.52
C MET A 1 -21.13 15.36 -1.80
N SER A 2 -20.16 16.27 -1.76
CA SER A 2 -19.56 16.90 -2.94
C SER A 2 -18.12 16.50 -3.07
N TYR A 3 -17.71 16.12 -4.27
CA TYR A 3 -16.32 15.83 -4.62
C TYR A 3 -15.77 16.93 -5.51
N THR A 4 -14.57 17.38 -5.22
CA THR A 4 -13.82 18.36 -5.99
C THR A 4 -12.46 17.77 -6.35
N TYR A 5 -12.03 17.95 -7.60
CA TYR A 5 -10.80 17.37 -8.12
C TYR A 5 -9.81 18.49 -8.44
N LEU A 6 -8.82 18.66 -7.55
CA LEU A 6 -7.86 19.74 -7.62
C LEU A 6 -6.62 19.32 -8.39
N ILE A 7 -6.21 20.16 -9.31
CA ILE A 7 -4.99 20.01 -10.11
C ILE A 7 -3.89 20.88 -9.52
N ALA A 8 -2.71 20.31 -9.31
CA ALA A 8 -1.59 21.04 -8.72
C ALA A 8 -0.27 20.68 -9.43
N ASP A 9 0.72 21.56 -9.31
CA ASP A 9 2.09 21.25 -9.72
C ASP A 9 2.76 20.29 -8.70
N VAL A 10 3.37 19.20 -9.19
CA VAL A 10 3.98 18.16 -8.33
C VAL A 10 5.09 18.72 -7.45
N ARG A 11 5.94 19.62 -7.97
CA ARG A 11 7.10 20.10 -7.22
C ARG A 11 6.77 21.16 -6.21
N THR A 12 5.89 22.08 -6.57
CA THR A 12 5.57 23.23 -5.71
C THR A 12 4.38 22.98 -4.79
N GLY A 13 3.53 21.98 -5.12
CA GLY A 13 2.26 21.76 -4.44
C GLY A 13 1.22 22.86 -4.67
N ALA A 14 1.50 23.81 -5.57
CA ALA A 14 0.57 24.90 -5.87
C ALA A 14 -0.64 24.36 -6.64
N ILE A 15 -1.85 24.60 -6.12
CA ILE A 15 -3.10 24.32 -6.84
C ILE A 15 -3.17 25.28 -8.02
N VAL A 16 -3.39 24.76 -9.21
CA VAL A 16 -3.46 25.53 -10.47
C VAL A 16 -4.85 25.58 -11.04
N ASP A 17 -5.67 24.53 -10.82
CA ASP A 17 -7.04 24.48 -11.34
C ASP A 17 -7.88 23.40 -10.63
N GLU A 18 -9.15 23.33 -10.99
CA GLU A 18 -10.11 22.29 -10.62
C GLU A 18 -10.74 21.74 -11.91
N LEU A 19 -10.83 20.40 -12.02
CA LEU A 19 -11.41 19.75 -13.21
C LEU A 19 -12.67 18.98 -12.85
N PRO A 20 -13.74 19.01 -13.68
CA PRO A 20 -14.97 18.26 -13.50
C PRO A 20 -14.77 16.79 -13.94
N LEU A 21 -14.03 16.02 -13.15
CA LEU A 21 -13.79 14.61 -13.44
C LEU A 21 -15.04 13.77 -13.20
N THR A 22 -15.23 12.75 -14.02
CA THR A 22 -16.33 11.79 -13.95
C THR A 22 -15.76 10.37 -13.90
N GLN A 23 -16.61 9.38 -13.56
CA GLN A 23 -16.22 7.96 -13.43
C GLN A 23 -14.95 7.78 -12.59
N VAL A 24 -14.89 8.52 -11.49
CA VAL A 24 -13.73 8.49 -10.59
C VAL A 24 -13.81 7.25 -9.71
N THR A 25 -12.70 6.57 -9.59
CA THR A 25 -12.47 5.53 -8.58
C THR A 25 -11.05 5.71 -8.06
N PHE A 26 -10.87 5.70 -6.75
CA PHE A 26 -9.55 5.79 -6.13
C PHE A 26 -9.41 4.82 -4.98
N ASP A 27 -8.19 4.36 -4.75
CA ASP A 27 -7.87 3.44 -3.66
C ASP A 27 -6.67 3.91 -2.83
N SER A 28 -6.62 3.42 -1.59
CA SER A 28 -5.47 3.48 -0.69
C SER A 28 -5.16 2.07 -0.21
N LYS A 29 -3.86 1.73 -0.12
CA LYS A 29 -3.38 0.39 0.26
C LYS A 29 -2.32 0.48 1.34
N LEU A 30 -2.36 -0.44 2.27
CA LEU A 30 -1.34 -0.56 3.30
C LEU A 30 -0.05 -1.10 2.68
N ASN A 31 1.07 -0.41 2.91
CA ASN A 31 2.41 -0.76 2.42
C ASN A 31 2.57 -0.77 0.88
N GLU A 32 1.54 -0.37 0.15
CA GLU A 32 1.50 -0.41 -1.31
C GLU A 32 1.00 0.91 -1.91
N THR A 33 1.25 1.08 -3.21
CA THR A 33 0.85 2.26 -3.95
C THR A 33 -0.65 2.22 -4.27
N GLY A 34 -1.37 3.26 -3.87
CA GLY A 34 -2.75 3.48 -4.26
C GLY A 34 -2.88 4.06 -5.66
N SER A 35 -4.05 3.92 -6.27
CA SER A 35 -4.33 4.35 -7.64
C SER A 35 -5.60 5.19 -7.74
N LEU A 36 -5.71 5.97 -8.84
CA LEU A 36 -6.92 6.66 -9.21
C LEU A 36 -7.13 6.54 -10.72
N ARG A 37 -8.38 6.32 -11.10
CA ARG A 37 -8.85 6.40 -12.49
C ARG A 37 -9.99 7.39 -12.58
N ALA A 38 -10.01 8.17 -13.67
CA ALA A 38 -11.04 9.16 -13.92
C ALA A 38 -11.20 9.42 -15.41
N GLN A 39 -12.29 10.09 -15.77
CA GLN A 39 -12.52 10.58 -17.12
C GLN A 39 -12.80 12.08 -17.08
N LEU A 40 -12.37 12.78 -18.14
CA LEU A 40 -12.63 14.20 -18.35
C LEU A 40 -13.26 14.38 -19.75
N GLN A 41 -14.43 14.97 -19.81
CA GLN A 41 -15.08 15.32 -21.06
C GLN A 41 -14.47 16.62 -21.60
N VAL A 42 -13.50 16.52 -22.52
CA VAL A 42 -12.75 17.67 -23.04
C VAL A 42 -13.62 18.59 -23.92
N THR A 43 -14.67 18.03 -24.53
CA THR A 43 -15.63 18.81 -25.35
C THR A 43 -16.61 19.64 -24.52
N ASP A 44 -16.63 19.49 -23.19
CA ASP A 44 -17.40 20.36 -22.32
C ASP A 44 -16.93 21.82 -22.50
N PRO A 45 -17.84 22.79 -22.72
CA PRO A 45 -17.48 24.17 -22.90
C PRO A 45 -16.66 24.80 -21.74
N GLN A 46 -16.87 24.32 -20.51
CA GLN A 46 -16.09 24.76 -19.35
C GLN A 46 -14.68 24.21 -19.33
N VAL A 47 -14.44 23.06 -19.95
CA VAL A 47 -13.13 22.40 -20.03
C VAL A 47 -12.36 22.84 -21.28
N SER A 48 -13.05 22.94 -22.42
CA SER A 48 -12.44 23.23 -23.73
C SER A 48 -11.76 24.60 -23.81
N VAL A 49 -12.17 25.58 -22.99
CA VAL A 49 -11.56 26.92 -22.93
C VAL A 49 -10.28 26.93 -22.07
N ARG A 50 -10.02 25.87 -21.34
CA ARG A 50 -8.78 25.66 -20.57
C ARG A 50 -7.80 24.87 -21.42
N ASP A 51 -6.59 24.70 -20.99
CA ASP A 51 -5.64 23.77 -21.65
C ASP A 51 -5.66 22.41 -20.90
N PRO A 52 -6.62 21.51 -21.24
CA PRO A 52 -6.73 20.22 -20.52
C PRO A 52 -5.50 19.35 -20.66
N ARG A 53 -4.75 19.48 -21.75
CA ARG A 53 -3.48 18.76 -21.97
C ARG A 53 -2.41 19.23 -20.99
N ALA A 54 -2.22 20.53 -20.84
CA ALA A 54 -1.24 21.08 -19.90
C ALA A 54 -1.65 20.82 -18.44
N LEU A 55 -2.97 20.89 -18.13
CA LEU A 55 -3.51 20.62 -16.81
C LEU A 55 -3.40 19.16 -16.39
N THR A 56 -3.19 18.22 -17.32
CA THR A 56 -3.10 16.79 -17.04
C THR A 56 -1.76 16.18 -17.52
N GLU A 57 -0.71 17.00 -17.61
CA GLU A 57 0.62 16.57 -18.07
C GLU A 57 1.17 15.45 -17.16
N PRO A 58 1.41 14.23 -17.70
CA PRO A 58 1.92 13.11 -16.92
C PRO A 58 3.29 13.40 -16.28
N GLY A 59 3.48 12.96 -15.03
CA GLY A 59 4.70 13.12 -14.25
C GLY A 59 4.92 14.55 -13.70
N ARG A 60 4.16 15.54 -14.16
CA ARG A 60 4.27 16.93 -13.72
C ARG A 60 3.08 17.38 -12.88
N THR A 61 1.92 16.80 -13.11
CA THR A 61 0.66 17.20 -12.50
C THR A 61 0.29 16.28 -11.33
N ALA A 62 -0.01 16.88 -10.18
CA ALA A 62 -0.63 16.22 -9.05
C ALA A 62 -2.14 16.40 -9.10
N LEU A 63 -2.87 15.34 -8.75
CA LEU A 63 -4.30 15.31 -8.60
C LEU A 63 -4.65 15.05 -7.14
N TYR A 64 -5.57 15.87 -6.58
CA TYR A 64 -6.12 15.65 -5.25
C TYR A 64 -7.62 15.48 -5.32
N VAL A 65 -8.15 14.65 -4.46
CA VAL A 65 -9.59 14.45 -4.28
C VAL A 65 -9.98 15.08 -2.95
N ASP A 66 -10.80 16.11 -3.04
CA ASP A 66 -11.44 16.77 -1.89
C ASP A 66 -12.88 16.28 -1.77
N ARG A 67 -13.25 15.87 -0.57
CA ARG A 67 -14.61 15.49 -0.20
C ARG A 67 -15.12 16.42 0.90
N ASP A 68 -16.05 17.28 0.56
CA ASP A 68 -16.67 18.24 1.50
C ASP A 68 -15.63 19.05 2.32
N GLY A 69 -14.52 19.50 1.67
CA GLY A 69 -13.46 20.29 2.31
C GLY A 69 -12.37 19.47 3.02
N THR A 70 -12.35 18.15 2.83
CA THR A 70 -11.32 17.26 3.36
C THR A 70 -10.62 16.52 2.23
N LEU A 71 -9.28 16.58 2.17
CA LEU A 71 -8.53 15.78 1.21
C LEU A 71 -8.59 14.31 1.63
N VAL A 72 -9.12 13.48 0.74
CA VAL A 72 -9.26 12.03 0.96
C VAL A 72 -8.32 11.19 0.11
N TRP A 73 -7.74 11.77 -0.94
CA TRP A 73 -6.75 11.13 -1.79
C TRP A 73 -5.87 12.16 -2.50
N GLY A 74 -4.65 11.76 -2.88
CA GLY A 74 -3.76 12.58 -3.69
C GLY A 74 -2.62 11.79 -4.30
N GLY A 75 -2.24 12.14 -5.53
CA GLY A 75 -1.20 11.43 -6.25
C GLY A 75 -0.71 12.18 -7.49
N ILE A 76 0.06 11.49 -8.32
CA ILE A 76 0.66 12.01 -9.54
C ILE A 76 -0.06 11.39 -10.74
N ILE A 77 -0.44 12.19 -11.71
CA ILE A 77 -0.95 11.71 -12.99
C ILE A 77 0.22 11.08 -13.75
N TRP A 78 0.12 9.78 -14.07
CA TRP A 78 1.13 9.05 -14.80
C TRP A 78 0.73 8.71 -16.24
N THR A 79 -0.58 8.58 -16.49
CA THR A 79 -1.09 8.23 -17.80
C THR A 79 -2.29 9.07 -18.19
N THR A 80 -2.33 9.47 -19.45
CA THR A 80 -3.51 10.07 -20.06
C THR A 80 -3.73 9.45 -21.44
N ARG A 81 -5.01 9.23 -21.79
CA ARG A 81 -5.40 8.71 -23.09
C ARG A 81 -6.60 9.48 -23.61
N TYR A 82 -6.40 10.24 -24.68
CA TYR A 82 -7.47 11.02 -25.30
C TYR A 82 -8.02 10.31 -26.53
N ASP A 83 -9.35 10.14 -26.55
CA ASP A 83 -10.06 9.64 -27.71
C ASP A 83 -10.80 10.81 -28.40
N VAL A 84 -10.31 11.18 -29.57
CA VAL A 84 -10.87 12.30 -30.36
C VAL A 84 -12.32 12.01 -30.79
N SER A 85 -12.68 10.75 -31.00
CA SER A 85 -14.03 10.37 -31.48
C SER A 85 -15.11 10.58 -30.42
N THR A 86 -14.75 10.40 -29.14
CA THR A 86 -15.66 10.56 -28.00
C THR A 86 -15.45 11.88 -27.26
N GLY A 87 -14.31 12.52 -27.47
CA GLY A 87 -13.91 13.71 -26.73
C GLY A 87 -13.56 13.43 -25.25
N VAL A 88 -13.32 12.18 -24.89
CA VAL A 88 -13.00 11.73 -23.53
C VAL A 88 -11.50 11.61 -23.35
N LEU A 89 -11.00 12.19 -22.26
CA LEU A 89 -9.65 12.01 -21.74
C LEU A 89 -9.71 11.08 -20.52
N GLU A 90 -9.15 9.87 -20.66
CA GLU A 90 -8.92 8.95 -19.55
C GLU A 90 -7.68 9.38 -18.78
N ILE A 91 -7.75 9.39 -17.45
CA ILE A 91 -6.67 9.81 -16.56
C ILE A 91 -6.38 8.65 -15.60
N GLY A 92 -5.10 8.27 -15.53
CA GLY A 92 -4.58 7.33 -14.53
C GLY A 92 -3.55 8.02 -13.65
N ALA A 93 -3.77 7.97 -12.34
CA ALA A 93 -2.86 8.52 -11.34
C ALA A 93 -2.52 7.47 -10.28
N SER A 94 -1.39 7.64 -9.61
CA SER A 94 -1.01 6.84 -8.45
C SER A 94 -0.58 7.77 -7.32
N ASP A 95 -0.76 7.33 -6.07
CA ASP A 95 -0.42 8.15 -4.91
C ASP A 95 1.06 8.54 -4.88
N PHE A 96 1.48 9.38 -3.92
CA PHE A 96 2.84 9.89 -3.91
C PHE A 96 3.91 8.84 -3.54
N LEU A 97 3.54 7.61 -3.13
CA LEU A 97 4.49 6.50 -3.02
C LEU A 97 5.05 6.14 -4.39
N SER A 98 4.25 6.26 -5.46
CA SER A 98 4.69 6.03 -6.83
C SER A 98 5.88 6.90 -7.25
N TYR A 99 6.03 8.10 -6.69
CA TYR A 99 7.23 8.90 -6.90
C TYR A 99 8.50 8.19 -6.39
N LEU A 100 8.42 7.52 -5.24
CA LEU A 100 9.55 6.78 -4.67
C LEU A 100 9.89 5.51 -5.46
N GLU A 101 8.98 5.01 -6.29
CA GLU A 101 9.24 3.92 -7.27
C GLU A 101 10.13 4.39 -8.43
N HIS A 102 10.10 5.70 -8.73
CA HIS A 102 10.96 6.34 -9.75
C HIS A 102 12.24 6.94 -9.16
N ARG A 103 12.54 6.69 -7.88
CA ARG A 103 13.74 7.19 -7.20
C ARG A 103 14.57 6.03 -6.70
N TYR A 104 15.88 6.13 -6.90
CA TYR A 104 16.83 5.11 -6.44
C TYR A 104 17.54 5.53 -5.16
N VAL A 105 17.93 4.54 -4.34
CA VAL A 105 18.74 4.77 -3.13
C VAL A 105 20.19 5.11 -3.54
N LEU A 106 20.44 6.39 -3.72
CA LEU A 106 21.73 6.92 -4.17
C LEU A 106 22.08 8.20 -3.41
N ASP A 107 23.30 8.29 -2.93
CA ASP A 107 23.85 9.49 -2.29
C ASP A 107 25.02 10.03 -3.12
N TYR A 108 24.72 10.72 -4.20
CA TYR A 108 25.74 11.32 -5.04
C TYR A 108 25.23 12.60 -5.73
N PRO A 109 26.14 13.55 -6.06
CA PRO A 109 25.78 14.68 -6.89
C PRO A 109 25.40 14.21 -8.30
N VAL A 110 24.28 14.70 -8.85
CA VAL A 110 23.68 14.31 -10.13
C VAL A 110 24.66 14.38 -11.34
N SER A 111 25.76 15.11 -11.21
CA SER A 111 26.74 15.33 -12.28
C SER A 111 27.80 14.23 -12.41
N LYS A 112 27.80 13.18 -11.56
CA LYS A 112 28.87 12.16 -11.59
C LYS A 112 28.31 10.76 -11.91
N PRO A 113 29.05 9.95 -12.68
CA PRO A 113 28.68 8.57 -12.95
C PRO A 113 28.70 7.69 -11.69
N VAL A 114 27.78 6.75 -11.62
CA VAL A 114 27.51 5.84 -10.51
C VAL A 114 28.67 4.91 -10.08
N PRO A 115 29.61 4.44 -10.94
CA PRO A 115 30.47 3.32 -10.62
C PRO A 115 31.40 3.45 -9.40
N ASN A 116 31.66 4.66 -8.93
CA ASN A 116 32.57 4.91 -7.80
C ASN A 116 31.88 5.56 -6.61
N THR A 117 30.56 5.54 -6.55
CA THR A 117 29.79 6.06 -5.42
C THR A 117 29.78 5.02 -4.30
N PRO A 118 30.05 5.40 -3.04
CA PRO A 118 29.94 4.47 -1.93
C PRO A 118 28.49 3.99 -1.75
N PRO A 119 28.26 2.79 -1.21
CA PRO A 119 26.92 2.32 -0.88
C PRO A 119 26.28 3.20 0.20
N VAL A 120 24.97 3.36 0.13
CA VAL A 120 24.18 3.91 1.23
C VAL A 120 23.98 2.80 2.25
N ALA A 121 24.64 2.89 3.39
CA ALA A 121 24.68 1.85 4.38
C ALA A 121 24.25 2.34 5.77
N PHE A 122 23.50 1.51 6.47
CA PHE A 122 23.03 1.71 7.82
C PHE A 122 23.48 0.52 8.68
N THR A 123 24.07 0.75 9.83
CA THR A 123 24.54 -0.30 10.73
C THR A 123 23.94 -0.09 12.12
N GLY A 124 23.04 -0.99 12.53
CA GLY A 124 22.38 -0.89 13.83
C GLY A 124 21.48 0.35 13.99
N VAL A 125 20.94 0.88 12.89
CA VAL A 125 20.06 2.06 12.88
C VAL A 125 18.61 1.62 13.01
N ASP A 126 17.80 2.36 13.76
CA ASP A 126 16.35 2.11 13.87
C ASP A 126 15.69 2.15 12.48
N GLN A 127 14.84 1.16 12.18
CA GLN A 127 14.22 1.03 10.86
C GLN A 127 13.36 2.23 10.45
N VAL A 128 12.75 2.95 11.40
CA VAL A 128 11.97 4.17 11.11
C VAL A 128 12.89 5.33 10.75
N ASP A 129 14.08 5.40 11.37
CA ASP A 129 15.07 6.41 11.00
C ASP A 129 15.70 6.12 9.63
N ILE A 130 15.90 4.83 9.29
CA ILE A 130 16.29 4.44 7.93
C ILE A 130 15.24 4.92 6.92
N ALA A 131 13.95 4.66 7.16
CA ALA A 131 12.87 5.10 6.28
C ALA A 131 12.84 6.64 6.10
N ARG A 132 13.04 7.41 7.19
CA ARG A 132 13.14 8.87 7.12
C ARG A 132 14.33 9.33 6.27
N GLU A 133 15.48 8.69 6.47
CA GLU A 133 16.69 9.03 5.75
C GLU A 133 16.60 8.70 4.26
N LEU A 134 15.99 7.57 3.90
CA LEU A 134 15.75 7.20 2.50
C LEU A 134 14.88 8.25 1.78
N VAL A 135 13.79 8.72 2.40
CA VAL A 135 12.93 9.77 1.83
C VAL A 135 13.66 11.11 1.79
N ARG A 136 14.40 11.48 2.85
CA ARG A 136 15.19 12.71 2.89
C ARG A 136 16.25 12.74 1.78
N LEU A 137 16.98 11.65 1.62
CA LEU A 137 18.00 11.49 0.59
C LEU A 137 17.43 11.72 -0.79
N THR A 138 16.29 11.09 -1.07
CA THR A 138 15.56 11.21 -2.34
C THR A 138 15.21 12.67 -2.67
N GLN A 139 14.78 13.44 -1.70
CA GLN A 139 14.36 14.83 -1.88
C GLN A 139 15.52 15.82 -1.84
N SER A 140 16.70 15.44 -1.34
CA SER A 140 17.88 16.29 -1.30
C SER A 140 18.51 16.54 -2.69
N HIS A 141 18.19 15.70 -3.69
CA HIS A 141 18.71 15.85 -5.03
C HIS A 141 18.04 17.02 -5.77
N PRO A 142 18.75 17.76 -6.63
CA PRO A 142 18.17 18.83 -7.42
C PRO A 142 16.96 18.34 -8.23
N GLY A 143 15.80 18.96 -8.02
CA GLY A 143 14.54 18.55 -8.63
C GLY A 143 13.85 17.36 -7.95
N GLY A 144 14.43 16.79 -6.90
CA GLY A 144 13.91 15.62 -6.19
C GLY A 144 12.91 15.94 -5.09
N ASP A 145 12.82 17.19 -4.65
CA ASP A 145 11.88 17.60 -3.60
C ASP A 145 10.48 17.79 -4.16
N ILE A 146 9.54 17.02 -3.63
CA ILE A 146 8.10 17.13 -3.88
C ILE A 146 7.31 17.48 -2.61
N GLY A 147 8.00 17.83 -1.53
CA GLY A 147 7.36 18.17 -0.25
C GLY A 147 6.75 16.98 0.50
N LEU A 148 7.23 15.75 0.26
CA LEU A 148 6.79 14.55 0.99
C LEU A 148 7.42 14.54 2.39
N ARG A 149 6.58 14.56 3.42
CA ARG A 149 7.01 14.47 4.83
C ARG A 149 6.90 13.04 5.32
N VAL A 150 7.74 12.67 6.30
CA VAL A 150 7.63 11.39 7.00
C VAL A 150 7.16 11.65 8.42
N LEU A 151 6.01 11.07 8.78
CA LEU A 151 5.47 11.09 10.14
C LEU A 151 5.39 9.66 10.68
N GLY A 152 5.75 9.49 11.94
CA GLY A 152 5.74 8.19 12.60
C GLY A 152 6.31 8.27 14.01
N PRO A 153 6.42 7.15 14.72
CA PRO A 153 7.00 7.11 16.06
C PRO A 153 8.44 7.65 16.04
N ALA A 154 8.92 8.14 17.18
CA ALA A 154 10.30 8.63 17.30
C ALA A 154 11.32 7.53 16.97
N ALA A 155 11.04 6.30 17.41
CA ALA A 155 11.79 5.09 17.09
C ALA A 155 10.85 3.87 17.16
N SER A 156 11.19 2.80 16.45
CA SER A 156 10.51 1.50 16.56
C SER A 156 11.13 0.61 17.63
N GLY A 157 12.38 0.86 18.01
CA GLY A 157 13.16 -0.04 18.85
C GLY A 157 13.75 -1.23 18.10
N VAL A 158 13.60 -1.30 16.78
CA VAL A 158 14.10 -2.38 15.93
C VAL A 158 15.29 -1.90 15.10
N PRO A 159 16.53 -2.21 15.51
CA PRO A 159 17.71 -1.84 14.74
C PRO A 159 17.88 -2.73 13.52
N ARG A 160 18.32 -2.13 12.40
CA ARG A 160 18.61 -2.83 11.15
C ARG A 160 20.06 -2.54 10.69
N THR A 161 20.60 -3.52 9.98
CA THR A 161 21.85 -3.36 9.23
C THR A 161 21.56 -3.69 7.78
N VAL A 162 21.54 -2.65 6.93
CA VAL A 162 21.24 -2.77 5.50
C VAL A 162 22.22 -1.93 4.68
N SER A 163 22.49 -2.35 3.47
CA SER A 163 23.39 -1.66 2.55
C SER A 163 22.82 -1.72 1.14
N TYR A 164 22.80 -0.58 0.45
CA TYR A 164 22.31 -0.44 -0.92
C TYR A 164 23.45 -0.05 -1.81
N ALA A 165 23.94 -0.98 -2.63
CA ALA A 165 25.00 -0.70 -3.57
C ALA A 165 24.48 0.14 -4.74
N PRO A 166 25.22 1.16 -5.22
CA PRO A 166 24.76 2.00 -6.33
C PRO A 166 24.46 1.21 -7.62
N SER A 167 25.13 0.08 -7.82
CA SER A 167 24.92 -0.82 -8.98
C SER A 167 23.59 -1.58 -8.94
N GLU A 168 22.96 -1.70 -7.77
CA GLU A 168 21.67 -2.38 -7.60
C GLU A 168 20.51 -1.52 -8.11
N LEU A 169 20.68 -0.18 -8.13
CA LEU A 169 19.62 0.77 -8.48
C LEU A 169 18.31 0.44 -7.75
N LYS A 170 18.40 0.16 -6.44
CA LYS A 170 17.24 -0.21 -5.61
C LYS A 170 16.25 0.95 -5.55
N PRO A 171 14.99 0.79 -6.00
CA PRO A 171 13.95 1.80 -5.82
C PRO A 171 13.72 2.09 -4.34
N VAL A 172 13.49 3.35 -3.99
CA VAL A 172 13.26 3.75 -2.59
C VAL A 172 11.97 3.15 -2.04
N ALA A 173 10.91 3.07 -2.86
CA ALA A 173 9.68 2.41 -2.45
C ALA A 173 9.90 0.93 -2.11
N ASP A 174 10.72 0.21 -2.90
CA ASP A 174 11.03 -1.19 -2.63
C ASP A 174 11.89 -1.36 -1.37
N ALA A 175 12.80 -0.42 -1.12
CA ALA A 175 13.57 -0.42 0.13
C ALA A 175 12.67 -0.21 1.37
N LEU A 176 11.63 0.63 1.25
CA LEU A 176 10.61 0.79 2.31
C LEU A 176 9.77 -0.47 2.49
N ARG A 177 9.34 -1.11 1.39
CA ARG A 177 8.60 -2.38 1.43
C ARG A 177 9.43 -3.51 2.05
N ASP A 178 10.72 -3.59 1.72
CA ASP A 178 11.62 -4.60 2.33
C ASP A 178 11.71 -4.42 3.85
N LEU A 179 11.82 -3.18 4.34
CA LEU A 179 11.82 -2.89 5.77
C LEU A 179 10.49 -3.23 6.44
N ALA A 180 9.37 -2.91 5.77
CA ALA A 180 8.02 -3.20 6.26
C ALA A 180 7.74 -4.70 6.33
N ASN A 181 8.18 -5.47 5.34
CA ASN A 181 7.97 -6.90 5.25
C ASN A 181 8.97 -7.73 6.10
N ALA A 182 9.99 -7.09 6.67
CA ALA A 182 10.91 -7.77 7.56
C ALA A 182 10.22 -8.14 8.89
N GLU A 183 10.74 -9.14 9.59
CA GLU A 183 10.26 -9.51 10.92
C GLU A 183 10.29 -8.27 11.85
N HIS A 184 9.18 -8.00 12.56
CA HIS A 184 8.98 -6.77 13.33
C HIS A 184 9.09 -5.49 12.48
N GLY A 185 8.72 -5.55 11.21
CA GLY A 185 8.65 -4.39 10.33
C GLY A 185 7.62 -3.36 10.80
N PHE A 186 7.51 -2.29 10.07
CA PHE A 186 6.52 -1.24 10.30
C PHE A 186 5.49 -1.23 9.17
N ASP A 187 4.33 -0.64 9.42
CA ASP A 187 3.39 -0.32 8.35
C ASP A 187 3.57 1.12 7.87
N PHE A 188 3.17 1.37 6.62
CA PHE A 188 3.14 2.72 6.10
C PHE A 188 2.00 2.95 5.09
N VAL A 189 1.63 4.21 4.92
CA VAL A 189 0.68 4.67 3.91
C VAL A 189 1.02 6.10 3.54
N VAL A 190 0.66 6.52 2.32
CA VAL A 190 0.72 7.93 1.93
C VAL A 190 -0.63 8.59 2.16
N ASP A 191 -0.63 9.59 3.03
CA ASP A 191 -1.78 10.43 3.34
C ASP A 191 -1.62 11.83 2.78
N VAL A 192 -2.75 12.46 2.51
CA VAL A 192 -2.84 13.87 2.14
C VAL A 192 -3.83 14.61 3.04
N ARG A 193 -3.52 15.84 3.37
CA ARG A 193 -4.41 16.72 4.15
C ARG A 193 -4.13 18.18 3.86
N TYR A 194 -5.06 19.06 4.19
CA TYR A 194 -4.77 20.48 4.19
C TYR A 194 -3.85 20.85 5.35
N GLY A 195 -2.83 21.64 5.06
CA GLY A 195 -2.03 22.31 6.06
C GLY A 195 -2.78 23.50 6.68
N SER A 196 -2.18 24.09 7.72
CA SER A 196 -2.70 25.30 8.36
C SER A 196 -2.74 26.53 7.41
N ASP A 197 -2.00 26.47 6.31
CA ASP A 197 -1.96 27.45 5.23
C ASP A 197 -2.97 27.18 4.11
N GLY A 198 -3.83 26.15 4.27
CA GLY A 198 -4.80 25.71 3.28
C GLY A 198 -4.24 24.97 2.07
N ARG A 199 -2.93 24.67 2.05
CA ARG A 199 -2.31 23.92 0.95
C ARG A 199 -2.28 22.42 1.23
N PRO A 200 -2.34 21.58 0.18
CA PRO A 200 -2.16 20.15 0.33
C PRO A 200 -0.78 19.80 0.92
N GLN A 201 -0.78 19.01 1.96
CA GLN A 201 0.42 18.40 2.54
C GLN A 201 0.42 16.92 2.22
N ARG A 202 1.59 16.38 1.85
CA ARG A 202 1.85 14.99 1.50
C ARG A 202 2.64 14.35 2.63
N THR A 203 2.20 13.20 3.09
CA THR A 203 2.80 12.57 4.26
C THR A 203 2.91 11.06 4.05
N LEU A 204 4.13 10.52 4.14
CA LEU A 204 4.36 9.11 4.38
C LEU A 204 4.18 8.88 5.89
N ARG A 205 3.08 8.26 6.27
CA ARG A 205 2.77 7.94 7.66
C ARG A 205 3.24 6.53 7.97
N ILE A 206 4.05 6.39 9.02
CA ILE A 206 4.58 5.12 9.50
C ILE A 206 3.95 4.79 10.85
N GLY A 207 3.53 3.54 11.02
CA GLY A 207 3.07 2.97 12.29
C GLY A 207 3.91 1.77 12.71
N HIS A 208 4.29 1.69 13.98
CA HIS A 208 4.97 0.52 14.55
C HIS A 208 4.39 0.19 15.93
N PRO A 209 4.10 -1.09 16.24
CA PRO A 209 4.21 -2.30 15.40
C PRO A 209 3.23 -2.34 14.22
N ALA A 210 2.19 -1.54 14.25
CA ALA A 210 1.17 -1.48 13.21
C ALA A 210 0.63 -0.05 13.05
N LEU A 211 0.19 0.28 11.83
CA LEU A 211 -0.53 1.52 11.55
C LEU A 211 -2.02 1.31 11.87
N GLY A 212 -2.71 2.38 12.25
CA GLY A 212 -4.14 2.40 12.49
C GLY A 212 -4.53 2.40 13.95
N GLN A 213 -5.83 2.43 14.20
CA GLN A 213 -6.40 2.42 15.55
C GLN A 213 -6.71 0.98 15.98
N PRO A 214 -6.08 0.50 17.07
CA PRO A 214 -6.40 -0.82 17.62
C PRO A 214 -7.76 -0.81 18.35
N GLY A 215 -8.29 -1.99 18.67
CA GLY A 215 -9.47 -2.15 19.51
C GLY A 215 -10.79 -2.14 18.76
N ALA A 216 -10.78 -2.28 17.43
CA ALA A 216 -11.96 -2.37 16.58
C ALA A 216 -13.00 -1.25 16.88
N PRO A 217 -12.62 0.04 16.72
CA PRO A 217 -13.50 1.17 17.03
C PRO A 217 -14.70 1.26 16.06
N TYR A 218 -14.64 0.57 14.94
CA TYR A 218 -15.67 0.55 13.90
C TYR A 218 -16.40 -0.78 13.90
N VAL A 219 -17.70 -0.76 13.55
CA VAL A 219 -18.52 -1.95 13.45
C VAL A 219 -19.23 -1.97 12.10
N TRP A 220 -19.06 -3.06 11.36
CA TRP A 220 -19.79 -3.33 10.14
C TRP A 220 -20.63 -4.60 10.30
N GLU A 221 -21.95 -4.45 10.13
CA GLU A 221 -22.93 -5.51 10.28
C GLU A 221 -23.67 -5.74 8.96
N PHE A 222 -23.69 -7.00 8.52
CA PHE A 222 -24.34 -7.39 7.27
C PHE A 222 -25.85 -7.17 7.34
N GLY A 223 -26.39 -6.49 6.33
CA GLY A 223 -27.80 -6.07 6.31
C GLY A 223 -28.09 -4.74 6.98
N ALA A 224 -27.10 -4.12 7.66
CA ALA A 224 -27.18 -2.75 8.19
C ALA A 224 -26.31 -1.79 7.34
N ASN A 225 -25.08 -1.56 7.73
CA ASN A 225 -24.10 -0.70 7.03
C ASN A 225 -23.13 -1.48 6.13
N LEU A 226 -23.12 -2.80 6.20
CA LEU A 226 -22.39 -3.71 5.33
C LEU A 226 -23.37 -4.32 4.31
N VAL A 227 -23.23 -3.99 3.03
CA VAL A 227 -24.19 -4.41 1.98
C VAL A 227 -23.71 -5.63 1.19
N ARG A 228 -22.40 -5.89 1.14
CA ARG A 228 -21.84 -7.06 0.48
C ARG A 228 -20.67 -7.59 1.29
N PHE A 229 -20.63 -8.91 1.43
CA PHE A 229 -19.56 -9.65 2.06
C PHE A 229 -19.13 -10.80 1.17
N VAL A 230 -17.86 -10.84 0.80
CA VAL A 230 -17.27 -11.93 0.01
C VAL A 230 -16.16 -12.55 0.84
N TRP A 231 -16.22 -13.86 1.01
CA TRP A 231 -15.21 -14.62 1.75
C TRP A 231 -14.43 -15.52 0.78
N PRO A 232 -13.35 -15.02 0.16
CA PRO A 232 -12.49 -15.85 -0.67
C PRO A 232 -11.63 -16.75 0.21
N LEU A 233 -11.45 -17.98 -0.22
CA LEU A 233 -10.47 -18.90 0.34
C LEU A 233 -9.60 -19.42 -0.81
N ASP A 234 -8.34 -19.05 -0.82
CA ASP A 234 -7.38 -19.52 -1.81
C ASP A 234 -6.37 -20.48 -1.17
N GLY A 235 -6.47 -21.76 -1.52
CA GLY A 235 -5.55 -22.81 -1.10
C GLY A 235 -4.49 -23.15 -2.14
N SER A 236 -4.39 -22.40 -3.25
CA SER A 236 -3.47 -22.71 -4.35
C SER A 236 -2.00 -22.65 -3.95
N THR A 237 -1.68 -21.82 -2.95
CA THR A 237 -0.32 -21.65 -2.42
C THR A 237 -0.11 -22.38 -1.08
N MET A 238 -1.07 -23.20 -0.64
CA MET A 238 -0.93 -23.93 0.61
C MET A 238 0.20 -24.96 0.54
N ALA A 239 0.90 -25.09 1.64
CA ALA A 239 1.89 -26.12 1.85
C ALA A 239 1.76 -26.75 3.24
N THR A 240 1.86 -28.07 3.32
CA THR A 240 2.02 -28.83 4.55
C THR A 240 3.47 -29.27 4.75
N ARG A 241 4.32 -29.06 3.71
CA ARG A 241 5.77 -29.29 3.76
C ARG A 241 6.48 -28.23 2.92
N VAL A 242 7.52 -27.62 3.48
CA VAL A 242 8.34 -26.63 2.77
C VAL A 242 9.81 -27.06 2.80
N PHE A 243 10.44 -27.02 1.63
CA PHE A 243 11.89 -27.19 1.47
C PHE A 243 12.52 -25.81 1.27
N ALA A 244 13.42 -25.41 2.15
CA ALA A 244 14.27 -24.25 1.93
C ALA A 244 15.59 -24.68 1.30
N GLN A 245 15.96 -24.07 0.17
CA GLN A 245 17.23 -24.33 -0.52
C GLN A 245 18.17 -23.16 -0.29
N GLY A 246 19.36 -23.43 0.22
CA GLY A 246 20.45 -22.48 0.41
C GLY A 246 21.43 -22.45 -0.76
N ALA A 247 22.59 -21.83 -0.54
CA ALA A 247 23.66 -21.73 -1.51
C ALA A 247 24.11 -23.11 -2.01
N ALA A 248 24.39 -23.20 -3.30
CA ALA A 248 25.00 -24.39 -3.89
C ALA A 248 26.49 -24.49 -3.51
N GLY A 249 26.88 -25.55 -2.85
CA GLY A 249 28.29 -25.91 -2.66
C GLY A 249 28.80 -26.80 -3.82
N ASP A 250 30.09 -27.11 -3.82
CA ASP A 250 30.76 -27.90 -4.89
C ASP A 250 30.15 -29.28 -5.16
N SER A 251 29.36 -29.83 -4.24
CA SER A 251 28.75 -31.16 -4.36
C SER A 251 27.30 -31.29 -3.88
N SER A 252 26.74 -30.34 -3.17
CA SER A 252 25.33 -30.31 -2.73
C SER A 252 24.87 -28.94 -2.28
N SER A 253 23.59 -28.62 -2.46
CA SER A 253 22.96 -27.47 -1.84
C SER A 253 22.63 -27.78 -0.39
N VAL A 254 22.79 -26.81 0.50
CA VAL A 254 22.27 -26.90 1.86
C VAL A 254 20.74 -26.81 1.78
N MET A 255 20.03 -27.67 2.49
CA MET A 255 18.59 -27.74 2.48
C MET A 255 18.03 -27.84 3.90
N ALA A 256 16.90 -27.20 4.13
CA ALA A 256 16.10 -27.35 5.34
C ALA A 256 14.69 -27.81 4.99
N LEU A 257 14.03 -28.46 5.96
CA LEU A 257 12.68 -29.00 5.82
C LEU A 257 11.84 -28.58 7.02
N ALA A 258 10.67 -28.01 6.75
CA ALA A 258 9.62 -27.82 7.75
C ALA A 258 8.35 -28.55 7.31
N GLN A 259 7.64 -29.19 8.25
CA GLN A 259 6.43 -29.96 7.98
C GLN A 259 5.39 -29.77 9.08
N GLU A 260 4.12 -29.65 8.68
CA GLU A 260 2.96 -29.58 9.58
C GLU A 260 2.37 -30.98 9.81
N ASP A 261 3.00 -31.75 10.69
CA ASP A 261 2.60 -33.12 10.96
C ASP A 261 1.19 -33.29 11.49
N GLU A 262 0.71 -32.28 12.25
CA GLU A 262 -0.65 -32.28 12.79
C GLU A 262 -1.69 -32.17 11.67
N ALA A 263 -1.48 -31.29 10.69
CA ALA A 263 -2.38 -31.17 9.56
C ALA A 263 -2.47 -32.49 8.77
N ILE A 264 -1.34 -33.14 8.52
CA ILE A 264 -1.30 -34.42 7.81
C ILE A 264 -2.06 -35.48 8.62
N ARG A 265 -1.87 -35.53 9.93
CA ARG A 265 -2.56 -36.46 10.81
C ARG A 265 -4.09 -36.25 10.86
N LEU A 266 -4.51 -34.98 10.70
CA LEU A 266 -5.92 -34.60 10.61
C LEU A 266 -6.54 -34.82 9.22
N GLY A 267 -5.78 -35.37 8.27
CA GLY A 267 -6.29 -35.78 6.95
C GLY A 267 -6.02 -34.78 5.83
N TRP A 268 -5.22 -33.73 6.07
CA TRP A 268 -4.77 -32.86 5.00
C TRP A 268 -3.78 -33.61 4.09
N PRO A 269 -3.84 -33.39 2.76
CA PRO A 269 -2.88 -33.99 1.85
C PRO A 269 -1.48 -33.41 2.06
N LEU A 270 -0.47 -34.16 1.65
CA LEU A 270 0.89 -33.66 1.58
C LEU A 270 0.98 -32.66 0.40
N LEU A 271 1.14 -31.38 0.73
CA LEU A 271 1.34 -30.28 -0.21
C LEU A 271 2.76 -29.75 -0.03
N GLU A 272 3.55 -29.79 -1.09
CA GLU A 272 4.97 -29.45 -1.04
C GLU A 272 5.23 -28.10 -1.73
N ALA A 273 6.03 -27.27 -1.09
CA ALA A 273 6.51 -26.01 -1.63
C ALA A 273 8.01 -25.86 -1.44
N THR A 274 8.64 -25.01 -2.24
CA THR A 274 10.06 -24.68 -2.13
C THR A 274 10.24 -23.20 -1.87
N SER A 275 11.20 -22.85 -1.00
CA SER A 275 11.68 -21.50 -0.76
C SER A 275 13.17 -21.46 -1.07
N SER A 276 13.59 -20.60 -1.99
CA SER A 276 14.99 -20.53 -2.43
C SER A 276 15.67 -19.31 -1.79
N GLN A 277 16.79 -19.56 -1.10
CA GLN A 277 17.62 -18.58 -0.43
C GLN A 277 19.08 -18.83 -0.78
N LEU A 278 19.39 -18.59 -2.06
CA LEU A 278 20.65 -19.01 -2.67
C LEU A 278 21.91 -18.31 -2.13
N ASP A 279 21.74 -17.28 -1.30
CA ASP A 279 22.84 -16.49 -0.76
C ASP A 279 23.35 -16.99 0.61
N THR A 280 22.74 -18.01 1.19
CA THR A 280 23.15 -18.53 2.50
C THR A 280 23.45 -20.01 2.48
N ALA A 281 24.51 -20.38 3.23
CA ALA A 281 24.85 -21.74 3.60
C ALA A 281 24.62 -22.03 5.10
N ASN A 282 24.01 -21.10 5.83
CA ASN A 282 23.74 -21.24 7.26
C ASN A 282 22.48 -22.09 7.48
N GLN A 283 22.64 -23.28 8.09
CA GLN A 283 21.56 -24.23 8.34
C GLN A 283 20.48 -23.65 9.27
N ASP A 284 20.86 -23.00 10.37
CA ASP A 284 19.91 -22.46 11.35
C ASP A 284 19.00 -21.41 10.71
N LEU A 285 19.55 -20.61 9.77
CA LEU A 285 18.82 -19.60 9.03
C LEU A 285 17.84 -20.24 8.02
N LEU A 286 18.28 -21.30 7.34
CA LEU A 286 17.42 -22.07 6.42
C LEU A 286 16.28 -22.75 7.16
N ASP A 287 16.53 -23.32 8.34
CA ASP A 287 15.52 -23.94 9.19
C ASP A 287 14.48 -22.90 9.62
N ALA A 288 14.92 -21.72 10.04
CA ALA A 288 14.02 -20.62 10.38
C ALA A 288 13.17 -20.15 9.18
N TRP A 289 13.74 -20.08 7.99
CA TRP A 289 13.02 -19.72 6.77
C TRP A 289 12.04 -20.81 6.32
N ALA A 290 12.41 -22.08 6.40
CA ALA A 290 11.48 -23.17 6.13
C ALA A 290 10.27 -23.12 7.07
N ALA A 291 10.51 -22.91 8.36
CA ALA A 291 9.46 -22.77 9.36
C ALA A 291 8.58 -21.55 9.13
N GLY A 292 9.17 -20.39 8.83
CA GLY A 292 8.45 -19.15 8.50
C GLY A 292 7.60 -19.30 7.24
N SER A 293 8.16 -19.87 6.17
CA SER A 293 7.42 -20.14 4.93
C SER A 293 6.25 -21.11 5.15
N LEU A 294 6.46 -22.16 5.95
CA LEU A 294 5.39 -23.08 6.31
C LEU A 294 4.29 -22.39 7.10
N ALA A 295 4.64 -21.57 8.09
CA ALA A 295 3.67 -20.83 8.90
C ALA A 295 2.78 -19.92 8.03
N ALA A 296 3.36 -19.28 7.01
CA ALA A 296 2.63 -18.44 6.06
C ALA A 296 1.73 -19.22 5.09
N GLN A 297 2.08 -20.49 4.76
CA GLN A 297 1.41 -21.29 3.73
C GLN A 297 0.55 -22.43 4.29
N ARG A 298 0.57 -22.69 5.59
CA ARG A 298 -0.16 -23.82 6.20
C ARG A 298 -1.69 -23.72 6.15
N ARG A 299 -2.24 -22.55 5.86
CA ARG A 299 -3.69 -22.29 5.78
C ARG A 299 -4.04 -21.58 4.49
N PRO A 300 -5.27 -21.76 3.97
CA PRO A 300 -5.75 -20.94 2.86
C PRO A 300 -5.69 -19.46 3.19
N VAL A 301 -5.28 -18.66 2.23
CA VAL A 301 -5.34 -17.20 2.37
C VAL A 301 -6.79 -16.76 2.31
N ALA A 302 -7.25 -16.04 3.33
CA ALA A 302 -8.56 -15.41 3.39
C ALA A 302 -8.37 -13.90 3.45
N LEU A 303 -8.73 -13.20 2.37
CA LEU A 303 -8.77 -11.73 2.29
C LEU A 303 -10.19 -11.28 1.97
N PRO A 304 -11.10 -11.24 2.95
CA PRO A 304 -12.47 -10.87 2.72
C PRO A 304 -12.59 -9.49 2.08
N GLU A 305 -13.52 -9.39 1.12
CA GLU A 305 -13.91 -8.14 0.50
C GLU A 305 -15.28 -7.73 1.03
N ILE A 306 -15.37 -6.54 1.53
CA ILE A 306 -16.62 -5.99 2.05
C ILE A 306 -16.99 -4.71 1.30
N THR A 307 -18.28 -4.51 1.04
CA THR A 307 -18.80 -3.24 0.52
C THR A 307 -19.67 -2.61 1.59
N VAL A 308 -19.35 -1.39 1.95
CA VAL A 308 -20.03 -0.67 3.02
C VAL A 308 -20.74 0.57 2.49
N ARG A 309 -21.77 1.00 3.20
CA ARG A 309 -22.49 2.22 2.92
C ARG A 309 -21.71 3.43 3.42
N ALA A 310 -21.43 4.34 2.50
CA ALA A 310 -20.68 5.55 2.81
C ALA A 310 -21.49 6.63 3.56
N ASP A 311 -22.84 6.52 3.52
CA ASP A 311 -23.78 7.44 4.14
C ASP A 311 -24.18 7.04 5.57
N LEU A 312 -23.73 5.87 6.04
CA LEU A 312 -23.95 5.37 7.40
C LEU A 312 -22.65 5.39 8.21
N ASP A 313 -22.78 5.46 9.52
CA ASP A 313 -21.65 5.34 10.44
C ASP A 313 -21.07 3.92 10.40
N PRO A 314 -19.71 3.78 10.32
CA PRO A 314 -18.67 4.82 10.26
C PRO A 314 -18.58 5.49 8.87
N LEU A 315 -18.52 6.84 8.87
CA LEU A 315 -18.46 7.61 7.64
C LEU A 315 -17.08 7.53 6.96
N VAL A 316 -17.06 7.59 5.63
CA VAL A 316 -15.81 7.70 4.85
C VAL A 316 -14.98 8.89 5.33
N GLY A 317 -13.67 8.63 5.53
CA GLY A 317 -12.73 9.61 6.08
C GLY A 317 -12.58 9.56 7.60
N THR A 318 -13.45 8.81 8.33
CA THR A 318 -13.25 8.54 9.76
C THR A 318 -12.39 7.32 10.03
N TYR A 319 -12.28 6.42 9.05
CA TYR A 319 -11.43 5.24 9.07
C TYR A 319 -10.45 5.26 7.89
N SER A 320 -9.36 4.55 8.05
CA SER A 320 -8.29 4.47 7.05
C SER A 320 -7.68 3.06 7.00
N VAL A 321 -6.84 2.82 5.99
CA VAL A 321 -6.06 1.57 5.94
C VAL A 321 -5.20 1.43 7.19
N GLY A 322 -5.10 0.20 7.69
CA GLY A 322 -4.43 -0.12 8.94
C GLY A 322 -5.36 -0.14 10.16
N ASP A 323 -6.51 0.54 10.13
CA ASP A 323 -7.47 0.51 11.23
C ASP A 323 -8.11 -0.88 11.38
N THR A 324 -8.57 -1.17 12.59
CA THR A 324 -9.30 -2.41 12.89
C THR A 324 -10.78 -2.15 13.06
N ALA A 325 -11.59 -3.11 12.63
CA ALA A 325 -13.05 -3.06 12.74
C ALA A 325 -13.61 -4.42 13.13
N ARG A 326 -14.72 -4.41 13.86
CA ARG A 326 -15.52 -5.60 14.10
C ARG A 326 -16.45 -5.82 12.91
N VAL A 327 -16.40 -7.01 12.33
CA VAL A 327 -17.26 -7.42 11.21
C VAL A 327 -18.19 -8.51 11.69
N VAL A 328 -19.50 -8.28 11.55
CA VAL A 328 -20.56 -9.21 11.98
C VAL A 328 -21.38 -9.63 10.76
N VAL A 329 -21.45 -10.94 10.53
CA VAL A 329 -22.22 -11.53 9.42
C VAL A 329 -22.99 -12.73 9.93
N ASP A 330 -24.32 -12.66 9.90
CA ASP A 330 -25.21 -13.78 10.18
C ASP A 330 -25.51 -14.52 8.88
N ASP A 331 -24.88 -15.69 8.67
CA ASP A 331 -25.09 -16.51 7.48
C ASP A 331 -24.85 -18.00 7.76
N LEU A 332 -25.56 -18.86 7.01
CA LEU A 332 -25.50 -20.32 7.15
C LEU A 332 -24.11 -20.91 6.82
N PHE A 333 -23.30 -20.19 6.09
CA PHE A 333 -21.94 -20.62 5.71
C PHE A 333 -20.98 -20.68 6.91
N PHE A 334 -21.22 -19.86 7.93
CA PHE A 334 -20.34 -19.78 9.08
C PHE A 334 -20.73 -20.73 10.22
N PRO A 335 -19.75 -21.21 11.04
CA PRO A 335 -20.05 -21.98 12.25
C PRO A 335 -21.02 -21.21 13.16
N HIS A 336 -21.97 -21.94 13.75
CA HIS A 336 -23.03 -21.34 14.58
C HIS A 336 -23.87 -20.26 13.87
N ARG A 337 -23.80 -20.19 12.53
CA ARG A 337 -24.48 -19.22 11.66
C ARG A 337 -24.05 -17.76 11.87
N GLN A 338 -22.91 -17.53 12.46
CA GLN A 338 -22.40 -16.19 12.74
C GLN A 338 -20.89 -16.12 12.55
N LEU A 339 -20.44 -15.08 11.86
CA LEU A 339 -19.08 -14.59 11.87
C LEU A 339 -19.07 -13.30 12.70
N ASP A 340 -18.27 -13.25 13.76
CA ASP A 340 -18.07 -12.07 14.59
C ASP A 340 -16.59 -11.99 14.91
N VAL A 341 -15.87 -11.18 14.14
CA VAL A 341 -14.41 -11.14 14.15
C VAL A 341 -13.90 -9.71 14.01
N THR A 342 -12.73 -9.47 14.62
CA THR A 342 -11.97 -8.24 14.38
C THR A 342 -11.13 -8.41 13.13
N MET A 343 -11.30 -7.49 12.19
CA MET A 343 -10.55 -7.45 10.93
C MET A 343 -9.81 -6.14 10.80
N ARG A 344 -8.69 -6.18 10.10
CA ARG A 344 -7.86 -5.03 9.77
C ARG A 344 -8.06 -4.63 8.31
N ILE A 345 -8.18 -3.34 8.05
CA ILE A 345 -8.33 -2.78 6.71
C ILE A 345 -6.97 -2.80 6.01
N LEU A 346 -6.86 -3.54 4.92
CA LEU A 346 -5.65 -3.59 4.08
C LEU A 346 -5.74 -2.66 2.88
N SER A 347 -6.93 -2.52 2.30
CA SER A 347 -7.19 -1.57 1.23
C SER A 347 -8.58 -0.95 1.35
N LEU A 348 -8.70 0.26 0.84
CA LEU A 348 -9.92 1.05 0.79
C LEU A 348 -10.06 1.58 -0.64
N GLU A 349 -11.12 1.19 -1.35
CA GLU A 349 -11.49 1.72 -2.66
C GLU A 349 -12.79 2.52 -2.55
N VAL A 350 -12.80 3.73 -3.09
CA VAL A 350 -13.96 4.62 -3.09
C VAL A 350 -14.36 4.93 -4.52
N THR A 351 -15.63 4.75 -4.83
CA THR A 351 -16.25 5.18 -6.08
C THR A 351 -17.29 6.25 -5.77
N PRO A 352 -16.96 7.54 -5.97
CA PRO A 352 -17.92 8.61 -5.84
C PRO A 352 -19.09 8.41 -6.81
N GLY A 353 -20.31 8.43 -6.32
CA GLY A 353 -21.50 8.32 -7.15
C GLY A 353 -21.93 9.66 -7.72
N ASP A 354 -22.34 9.71 -8.98
CA ASP A 354 -22.81 10.91 -9.67
C ASP A 354 -24.11 11.49 -9.07
N GLN A 355 -24.84 10.70 -8.27
CA GLN A 355 -26.09 11.07 -7.61
C GLN A 355 -26.12 10.83 -6.09
N GLY A 356 -24.94 10.72 -5.47
CA GLY A 356 -24.81 10.54 -4.02
C GLY A 356 -24.80 9.10 -3.53
N GLU A 357 -24.82 8.13 -4.43
CA GLU A 357 -24.57 6.72 -4.11
C GLU A 357 -23.07 6.46 -4.16
N GLU A 358 -22.39 6.77 -3.06
CA GLU A 358 -20.97 6.49 -2.89
C GLU A 358 -20.79 5.03 -2.50
N GLU A 359 -19.97 4.28 -3.24
CA GLU A 359 -19.61 2.90 -2.93
C GLU A 359 -18.22 2.84 -2.34
N VAL A 360 -18.09 2.11 -1.23
CA VAL A 360 -16.81 1.88 -0.56
C VAL A 360 -16.56 0.39 -0.44
N LYS A 361 -15.46 -0.06 -1.06
CA LYS A 361 -14.99 -1.44 -0.96
C LYS A 361 -13.76 -1.50 -0.09
N LEU A 362 -13.72 -2.46 0.81
CA LEU A 362 -12.60 -2.70 1.70
C LEU A 362 -12.11 -4.14 1.51
N THR A 363 -10.79 -4.31 1.40
CA THR A 363 -10.15 -5.61 1.61
C THR A 363 -9.67 -5.65 3.04
N VAL A 364 -10.03 -6.70 3.75
CA VAL A 364 -9.72 -6.84 5.17
C VAL A 364 -9.00 -8.17 5.45
N ALA A 365 -8.27 -8.23 6.55
CA ALA A 365 -7.63 -9.46 7.04
C ALA A 365 -8.01 -9.69 8.50
N SER A 366 -8.18 -10.94 8.90
CA SER A 366 -8.41 -11.29 10.29
C SER A 366 -7.20 -10.89 11.13
N VAL A 367 -7.45 -10.22 12.25
CA VAL A 367 -6.43 -9.98 13.27
C VAL A 367 -6.37 -11.26 14.09
N GLU A 368 -5.31 -12.08 13.93
CA GLU A 368 -5.07 -13.19 14.85
C GLU A 368 -4.81 -12.57 16.23
N GLU A 369 -5.63 -12.90 17.22
CA GLU A 369 -5.31 -12.60 18.61
C GLU A 369 -4.01 -13.32 18.92
N SER A 370 -2.96 -12.53 19.21
CA SER A 370 -1.70 -13.03 19.73
C SER A 370 -2.00 -13.64 21.10
N SER A 371 -2.18 -14.97 21.15
CA SER A 371 -2.34 -15.73 22.38
C SER A 371 -0.99 -15.92 23.09
#